data_87d166ede3dcf1897c95f8ec84690bd8
#
_entry.id   87d166ede3dcf1897c95f8ec84690bd8
#
_cell.length_a   1.000
_cell.length_b   1.000
_cell.length_c   1.000
_cell.angle_alpha   90.00
_cell.angle_beta   90.00
_cell.angle_gamma   90.00
#
_symmetry.space_group_name_H-M   'P 1'
#
loop_
_entity.id
_entity.type
_entity.pdbx_description
1 polymer ?
#
loop_
_entity_poly.entity_id
_entity_poly.type
_entity_poly.pdbx_seq_one_letter_code
_entity_poly.pdbx_strand_id
1 'polypeptide(L)'
;MSHRGKKHIIAAGITPSGEFHIGHLREILTGEIIHRACLRLGLESEFVFIVDSADPLRKVYSFLDPEYEKFVGHQLACIPAPDENGKPSKNGGTYSDYFLYPFLDALSKIGVTPKIIDNYQSYADGKFAEAAKVACENVGRVREIIENISGRELSDDWFPYNPINDSGSMDGLKVTSYEWPYVYWSDIDGNSGKNDIRIGEGKLPWRLDWPAKWSWLGVTCEPFGKDHGTSGGSYSTGRKFSEMFGHEPPFPLTYEWISLKGEGAMSSSTGVTIGPMDVLELVPSEILRYFIARSKPSKHLEFNTGDLLLNLADEYERTCLSIVDSKDENLEELSKRQRVLKEEAEGSIRYSKIESNSEL
;
A
#
# COMPACT_ATOMS: atom_id res chain seq x y z
N MET A 1 -16.62 -2.89 13.06
CA MET A 1 -15.30 -3.06 13.72
C MET A 1 -15.42 -3.33 15.22
N SER A 2 -16.27 -2.66 15.96
CA SER A 2 -16.41 -2.84 17.44
C SER A 2 -16.65 -4.30 17.91
N HIS A 3 -17.30 -5.14 17.11
CA HIS A 3 -17.47 -6.56 17.42
C HIS A 3 -16.17 -7.39 17.40
N ARG A 4 -15.09 -6.86 16.81
CA ARG A 4 -13.76 -7.49 16.76
C ARG A 4 -12.88 -7.19 17.99
N GLY A 5 -13.46 -6.60 19.03
CA GLY A 5 -12.75 -6.25 20.24
C GLY A 5 -12.24 -4.81 20.26
N LYS A 6 -11.23 -4.54 21.11
CA LYS A 6 -10.70 -3.18 21.29
C LYS A 6 -9.43 -2.87 20.52
N LYS A 7 -8.68 -3.89 20.11
CA LYS A 7 -7.42 -3.73 19.37
C LYS A 7 -7.65 -3.85 17.87
N HIS A 8 -7.20 -2.83 17.12
CA HIS A 8 -7.37 -2.75 15.68
C HIS A 8 -6.03 -2.49 14.98
N ILE A 9 -5.77 -3.23 13.91
CA ILE A 9 -4.68 -2.96 12.99
C ILE A 9 -5.29 -2.48 11.68
N ILE A 10 -4.95 -1.25 11.32
CA ILE A 10 -5.34 -0.62 10.06
C ILE A 10 -4.14 -0.75 9.13
N ALA A 11 -4.31 -1.35 7.97
CA ALA A 11 -3.24 -1.56 7.02
C ALA A 11 -3.41 -0.71 5.75
N ALA A 12 -2.30 -0.37 5.13
CA ALA A 12 -2.20 0.10 3.76
C ALA A 12 -0.99 -0.60 3.13
N GLY A 13 -1.01 -0.88 1.83
CA GLY A 13 0.07 -1.62 1.18
C GLY A 13 0.36 -1.14 -0.23
N ILE A 14 1.61 -0.79 -0.52
CA ILE A 14 2.02 -0.28 -1.84
C ILE A 14 3.33 -0.93 -2.28
N THR A 15 3.39 -1.31 -3.57
CA THR A 15 4.60 -1.80 -4.21
C THR A 15 5.46 -0.62 -4.69
N PRO A 16 6.72 -0.49 -4.25
CA PRO A 16 7.63 0.58 -4.69
C PRO A 16 8.21 0.29 -6.08
N SER A 17 7.33 0.18 -7.09
CA SER A 17 7.71 -0.18 -8.47
C SER A 17 8.17 1.01 -9.31
N GLY A 18 8.09 2.22 -8.79
CA GLY A 18 8.46 3.48 -9.43
C GLY A 18 8.10 4.64 -8.50
N GLU A 19 8.22 5.87 -8.99
CA GLU A 19 7.91 7.06 -8.21
C GLU A 19 6.48 7.02 -7.64
N PHE A 20 6.39 7.35 -6.35
CA PHE A 20 5.11 7.53 -5.70
C PHE A 20 4.49 8.86 -6.14
N HIS A 21 3.18 8.87 -6.35
CA HIS A 21 2.42 10.06 -6.71
C HIS A 21 1.33 10.37 -5.67
N ILE A 22 0.72 11.56 -5.75
CA ILE A 22 -0.31 11.98 -4.79
C ILE A 22 -1.51 11.02 -4.71
N GLY A 23 -1.74 10.21 -5.74
CA GLY A 23 -2.75 9.16 -5.72
C GLY A 23 -2.53 8.14 -4.59
N HIS A 24 -1.27 7.81 -4.27
CA HIS A 24 -0.92 6.91 -3.17
C HIS A 24 -1.23 7.52 -1.79
N LEU A 25 -1.24 8.85 -1.67
CA LEU A 25 -1.66 9.52 -0.44
C LEU A 25 -3.13 9.23 -0.11
N ARG A 26 -3.97 8.93 -1.12
CA ARG A 26 -5.38 8.57 -0.87
C ARG A 26 -5.50 7.34 0.01
N GLU A 27 -4.67 6.34 -0.23
CA GLU A 27 -4.64 5.12 0.56
C GLU A 27 -4.13 5.40 1.98
N ILE A 28 -2.95 5.98 2.07
CA ILE A 28 -2.28 6.24 3.35
C ILE A 28 -3.13 7.14 4.25
N LEU A 29 -3.61 8.28 3.74
CA LEU A 29 -4.42 9.21 4.53
C LEU A 29 -5.79 8.63 4.89
N THR A 30 -6.38 7.78 4.03
CA THR A 30 -7.63 7.09 4.40
C THR A 30 -7.40 6.13 5.57
N GLY A 31 -6.31 5.34 5.54
CA GLY A 31 -5.93 4.46 6.65
C GLY A 31 -5.65 5.23 7.95
N GLU A 32 -4.91 6.32 7.85
CA GLU A 32 -4.56 7.17 8.97
C GLU A 32 -5.79 7.83 9.61
N ILE A 33 -6.75 8.32 8.81
CA ILE A 33 -8.03 8.87 9.31
C ILE A 33 -8.82 7.81 10.07
N ILE A 34 -8.86 6.56 9.59
CA ILE A 34 -9.51 5.45 10.30
C ILE A 34 -8.81 5.17 11.62
N HIS A 35 -7.47 5.13 11.61
CA HIS A 35 -6.65 4.95 12.80
C HIS A 35 -6.97 6.00 13.86
N ARG A 36 -6.95 7.28 13.50
CA ARG A 36 -7.32 8.39 14.41
C ARG A 36 -8.75 8.24 14.92
N ALA A 37 -9.70 7.86 14.05
CA ALA A 37 -11.08 7.65 14.45
C ALA A 37 -11.21 6.52 15.50
N CYS A 38 -10.44 5.45 15.37
CA CYS A 38 -10.38 4.38 16.37
C CYS A 38 -9.88 4.90 17.72
N LEU A 39 -8.77 5.64 17.73
CA LEU A 39 -8.21 6.22 18.96
C LEU A 39 -9.20 7.16 19.65
N ARG A 40 -9.92 8.00 18.90
CA ARG A 40 -10.98 8.89 19.45
C ARG A 40 -12.12 8.14 20.12
N LEU A 41 -12.45 6.97 19.59
CA LEU A 41 -13.49 6.10 20.15
C LEU A 41 -12.99 5.28 21.35
N GLY A 42 -11.77 5.53 21.81
CA GLY A 42 -11.16 4.79 22.93
C GLY A 42 -10.74 3.36 22.56
N LEU A 43 -10.57 3.07 21.26
CA LEU A 43 -10.06 1.79 20.78
C LEU A 43 -8.54 1.83 20.69
N GLU A 44 -7.89 0.73 20.97
CA GLU A 44 -6.46 0.57 20.67
C GLU A 44 -6.31 0.40 19.15
N SER A 45 -5.46 1.20 18.54
CA SER A 45 -5.25 1.12 17.09
C SER A 45 -3.79 1.32 16.74
N GLU A 46 -3.31 0.58 15.76
CA GLU A 46 -2.02 0.72 15.10
C GLU A 46 -2.25 0.90 13.60
N PHE A 47 -1.58 1.87 13.00
CA PHE A 47 -1.58 2.06 11.55
C PHE A 47 -0.27 1.53 10.98
N VAL A 48 -0.36 0.56 10.08
CA VAL A 48 0.79 -0.07 9.42
C VAL A 48 0.80 0.26 7.94
N PHE A 49 1.96 0.57 7.41
CA PHE A 49 2.20 0.69 5.99
C PHE A 49 3.09 -0.45 5.52
N ILE A 50 2.55 -1.33 4.69
CA ILE A 50 3.23 -2.49 4.15
C ILE A 50 3.89 -2.10 2.84
N VAL A 51 5.20 -2.21 2.78
CA VAL A 51 5.99 -1.98 1.58
C VAL A 51 6.17 -3.32 0.87
N ASP A 52 5.55 -3.48 -0.29
CA ASP A 52 5.60 -4.72 -1.08
C ASP A 52 6.93 -4.87 -1.83
N SER A 53 8.03 -4.78 -1.09
CA SER A 53 9.42 -4.86 -1.55
C SER A 53 9.83 -6.25 -2.08
N ALA A 54 9.08 -7.30 -1.70
CA ALA A 54 9.23 -8.65 -2.22
C ALA A 54 8.59 -8.85 -3.61
N ASP A 55 7.84 -7.88 -4.12
CA ASP A 55 7.28 -7.96 -5.47
C ASP A 55 8.40 -7.93 -6.51
N PRO A 56 8.28 -8.71 -7.61
CA PRO A 56 9.29 -8.71 -8.66
C PRO A 56 9.19 -7.49 -9.57
N LEU A 57 10.32 -7.07 -10.12
CA LEU A 57 10.34 -6.18 -11.27
C LEU A 57 9.66 -6.88 -12.44
N ARG A 58 8.52 -6.36 -12.90
CA ARG A 58 7.67 -7.03 -13.91
C ARG A 58 8.14 -6.80 -15.34
N LYS A 59 8.79 -5.67 -15.59
CA LYS A 59 9.30 -5.24 -16.89
C LYS A 59 10.25 -4.07 -16.69
N VAL A 60 11.04 -3.76 -17.70
CA VAL A 60 11.79 -2.50 -17.74
C VAL A 60 10.81 -1.36 -18.02
N TYR A 61 10.66 -0.44 -17.06
CA TYR A 61 9.82 0.74 -17.21
C TYR A 61 10.53 1.81 -18.06
N SER A 62 9.78 2.76 -18.61
CA SER A 62 10.30 3.78 -19.52
C SER A 62 11.35 4.73 -18.91
N PHE A 63 11.40 4.83 -17.61
CA PHE A 63 12.38 5.61 -16.86
C PHE A 63 13.66 4.82 -16.50
N LEU A 64 13.71 3.52 -16.82
CA LEU A 64 14.85 2.65 -16.56
C LEU A 64 15.66 2.42 -17.84
N ASP A 65 16.97 2.29 -17.67
CA ASP A 65 17.88 1.85 -18.73
C ASP A 65 17.59 0.37 -19.10
N PRO A 66 17.75 -0.02 -20.38
CA PRO A 66 17.61 -1.42 -20.81
C PRO A 66 18.48 -2.43 -20.04
N GLU A 67 19.54 -1.99 -19.36
CA GLU A 67 20.34 -2.86 -18.47
C GLU A 67 19.51 -3.50 -17.34
N TYR A 68 18.33 -2.98 -17.03
CA TYR A 68 17.42 -3.58 -16.06
C TYR A 68 16.72 -4.86 -16.54
N GLU A 69 16.82 -5.21 -17.85
CA GLU A 69 16.24 -6.45 -18.38
C GLU A 69 16.72 -7.68 -17.60
N LYS A 70 17.98 -7.71 -17.19
CA LYS A 70 18.57 -8.78 -16.39
C LYS A 70 17.98 -8.94 -14.98
N PHE A 71 17.23 -7.94 -14.52
CA PHE A 71 16.59 -7.94 -13.20
C PHE A 71 15.07 -8.18 -13.27
N VAL A 72 14.52 -8.38 -14.46
CA VAL A 72 13.11 -8.78 -14.57
C VAL A 72 12.90 -10.11 -13.85
N GLY A 73 11.84 -10.17 -13.04
CA GLY A 73 11.56 -11.32 -12.17
C GLY A 73 12.25 -11.29 -10.81
N HIS A 74 13.24 -10.40 -10.58
CA HIS A 74 13.88 -10.26 -9.27
C HIS A 74 13.08 -9.35 -8.34
N GLN A 75 13.11 -9.65 -7.05
CA GLN A 75 12.44 -8.86 -6.02
C GLN A 75 13.03 -7.45 -5.93
N LEU A 76 12.16 -6.43 -5.77
CA LEU A 76 12.58 -5.02 -5.76
C LEU A 76 13.57 -4.70 -4.63
N ALA A 77 13.51 -5.41 -3.52
CA ALA A 77 14.45 -5.31 -2.41
C ALA A 77 15.84 -5.87 -2.74
N CYS A 78 15.98 -6.68 -3.80
CA CYS A 78 17.22 -7.38 -4.15
C CYS A 78 17.95 -6.78 -5.35
N ILE A 79 17.36 -5.82 -6.05
CA ILE A 79 17.94 -5.20 -7.23
C ILE A 79 18.48 -3.81 -6.92
N PRO A 80 19.52 -3.34 -7.64
CA PRO A 80 20.13 -2.03 -7.38
C PRO A 80 19.17 -0.90 -7.71
N ALA A 81 19.31 0.21 -7.00
CA ALA A 81 18.64 1.47 -7.32
C ALA A 81 19.08 2.02 -8.68
N PRO A 82 18.20 2.76 -9.41
CA PRO A 82 18.63 3.50 -10.59
C PRO A 82 19.49 4.73 -10.22
N ASP A 83 20.41 5.09 -11.08
CA ASP A 83 21.08 6.39 -11.07
C ASP A 83 20.23 7.46 -11.80
N GLU A 84 20.76 8.67 -11.93
CA GLU A 84 20.09 9.80 -12.62
C GLU A 84 19.77 9.54 -14.11
N ASN A 85 20.42 8.56 -14.73
CA ASN A 85 20.20 8.13 -16.11
C ASN A 85 19.33 6.86 -16.19
N GLY A 86 18.79 6.40 -15.08
CA GLY A 86 18.00 5.18 -14.99
C GLY A 86 18.81 3.89 -15.01
N LYS A 87 20.17 3.95 -14.91
CA LYS A 87 21.05 2.77 -14.91
C LYS A 87 21.19 2.16 -13.54
N PRO A 88 21.39 0.82 -13.45
CA PRO A 88 21.64 0.17 -12.18
C PRO A 88 22.90 0.72 -11.47
N SER A 89 22.71 1.36 -10.32
CA SER A 89 23.80 1.95 -9.52
C SER A 89 24.35 0.96 -8.51
N LYS A 90 25.68 0.82 -8.45
CA LYS A 90 26.32 -0.04 -7.44
C LYS A 90 26.31 0.54 -6.02
N ASN A 91 26.12 1.85 -5.89
CA ASN A 91 26.23 2.58 -4.62
C ASN A 91 24.91 3.21 -4.16
N GLY A 92 23.82 2.98 -4.89
CA GLY A 92 22.53 3.67 -4.69
C GLY A 92 21.56 3.00 -3.71
N GLY A 93 21.96 1.91 -3.06
CA GLY A 93 21.03 1.10 -2.26
C GLY A 93 20.13 0.19 -3.12
N THR A 94 18.98 -0.19 -2.60
CA THR A 94 18.03 -1.04 -3.31
C THR A 94 17.03 -0.22 -4.13
N TYR A 95 16.47 -0.83 -5.16
CA TYR A 95 15.40 -0.25 -5.96
C TYR A 95 14.19 0.15 -5.10
N SER A 96 13.80 -0.74 -4.20
CA SER A 96 12.69 -0.50 -3.27
C SER A 96 12.94 0.74 -2.42
N ASP A 97 14.11 0.86 -1.80
CA ASP A 97 14.45 1.99 -0.92
C ASP A 97 14.51 3.32 -1.69
N TYR A 98 15.05 3.28 -2.91
CA TYR A 98 15.20 4.48 -3.75
C TYR A 98 13.85 5.19 -3.98
N PHE A 99 12.80 4.42 -4.28
CA PHE A 99 11.47 5.00 -4.48
C PHE A 99 10.71 5.22 -3.18
N LEU A 100 10.96 4.41 -2.15
CA LEU A 100 10.26 4.49 -0.88
C LEU A 100 10.63 5.71 -0.04
N TYR A 101 11.93 5.99 0.12
CA TYR A 101 12.38 7.02 1.08
C TYR A 101 11.85 8.43 0.78
N PRO A 102 11.80 8.93 -0.46
CA PRO A 102 11.18 10.22 -0.75
C PRO A 102 9.70 10.27 -0.35
N PHE A 103 8.98 9.14 -0.48
CA PHE A 103 7.59 9.05 -0.06
C PHE A 103 7.44 9.09 1.46
N LEU A 104 8.31 8.40 2.20
CA LEU A 104 8.31 8.45 3.68
C LEU A 104 8.65 9.85 4.19
N ASP A 105 9.57 10.57 3.54
CA ASP A 105 9.85 11.97 3.87
C ASP A 105 8.63 12.86 3.65
N ALA A 106 7.94 12.69 2.52
CA ALA A 106 6.69 13.40 2.27
C ALA A 106 5.60 13.08 3.31
N LEU A 107 5.45 11.80 3.69
CA LEU A 107 4.50 11.41 4.74
C LEU A 107 4.84 12.07 6.08
N SER A 108 6.12 12.12 6.44
CA SER A 108 6.57 12.81 7.65
C SER A 108 6.20 14.29 7.63
N LYS A 109 6.42 14.99 6.51
CA LYS A 109 6.05 16.41 6.33
C LYS A 109 4.53 16.64 6.36
N ILE A 110 3.75 15.65 5.95
CA ILE A 110 2.28 15.66 6.03
C ILE A 110 1.80 15.30 7.45
N GLY A 111 2.69 14.92 8.37
CA GLY A 111 2.36 14.54 9.74
C GLY A 111 1.78 13.12 9.86
N VAL A 112 2.18 12.20 8.98
CA VAL A 112 1.77 10.79 8.99
C VAL A 112 2.98 9.90 9.19
N THR A 113 2.99 9.15 10.29
CA THR A 113 4.09 8.26 10.67
C THR A 113 3.59 6.84 10.95
N PRO A 114 3.27 6.06 9.90
CA PRO A 114 2.82 4.68 10.08
C PRO A 114 3.98 3.80 10.54
N LYS A 115 3.66 2.68 11.16
CA LYS A 115 4.64 1.61 11.35
C LYS A 115 4.93 0.95 10.01
N ILE A 116 6.18 1.02 9.58
CA ILE A 116 6.61 0.41 8.32
C ILE A 116 6.80 -1.09 8.50
N ILE A 117 6.23 -1.86 7.58
CA ILE A 117 6.42 -3.31 7.46
C ILE A 117 7.05 -3.59 6.10
N ASP A 118 8.30 -4.01 6.10
CA ASP A 118 8.98 -4.47 4.90
C ASP A 118 8.55 -5.91 4.56
N ASN A 119 7.99 -6.09 3.35
CA ASN A 119 7.43 -7.38 2.95
C ASN A 119 8.52 -8.42 2.65
N TYR A 120 9.65 -8.00 2.06
CA TYR A 120 10.78 -8.88 1.80
C TYR A 120 11.38 -9.41 3.11
N GLN A 121 11.63 -8.53 4.08
CA GLN A 121 12.11 -8.94 5.39
C GLN A 121 11.10 -9.85 6.10
N SER A 122 9.80 -9.57 5.95
CA SER A 122 8.74 -10.40 6.54
C SER A 122 8.73 -11.81 5.95
N TYR A 123 9.05 -11.99 4.66
CA TYR A 123 9.26 -13.31 4.07
C TYR A 123 10.50 -13.98 4.64
N ALA A 124 11.63 -13.28 4.71
CA ALA A 124 12.89 -13.79 5.28
C ALA A 124 12.73 -14.22 6.76
N ASP A 125 11.90 -13.50 7.51
CA ASP A 125 11.55 -13.81 8.90
C ASP A 125 10.54 -14.96 9.04
N GLY A 126 10.09 -15.56 7.94
CA GLY A 126 9.16 -16.69 7.93
C GLY A 126 7.71 -16.34 8.26
N LYS A 127 7.31 -15.05 8.25
CA LYS A 127 5.95 -14.61 8.59
C LYS A 127 4.88 -15.18 7.64
N PHE A 128 5.26 -15.48 6.41
CA PHE A 128 4.37 -16.05 5.39
C PHE A 128 4.36 -17.57 5.34
N ALA A 129 5.26 -18.25 6.08
CA ALA A 129 5.48 -19.69 5.98
C ALA A 129 4.20 -20.51 6.20
N GLU A 130 3.41 -20.19 7.22
CA GLU A 130 2.18 -20.95 7.52
C GLU A 130 1.11 -20.74 6.43
N ALA A 131 0.89 -19.52 5.96
CA ALA A 131 -0.06 -19.26 4.88
C ALA A 131 0.40 -19.93 3.56
N ALA A 132 1.67 -19.92 3.26
CA ALA A 132 2.24 -20.60 2.11
C ALA A 132 2.09 -22.12 2.22
N LYS A 133 2.31 -22.70 3.40
CA LYS A 133 2.07 -24.11 3.66
C LYS A 133 0.61 -24.49 3.37
N VAL A 134 -0.33 -23.76 3.97
CA VAL A 134 -1.77 -23.99 3.77
C VAL A 134 -2.14 -23.89 2.29
N ALA A 135 -1.61 -22.90 1.55
CA ALA A 135 -1.89 -22.73 0.13
C ALA A 135 -1.30 -23.89 -0.69
N CYS A 136 -0.04 -24.28 -0.45
CA CYS A 136 0.63 -25.36 -1.18
C CYS A 136 0.04 -26.75 -0.90
N GLU A 137 -0.46 -27.00 0.31
CA GLU A 137 -1.14 -28.25 0.65
C GLU A 137 -2.57 -28.33 0.10
N ASN A 138 -3.14 -27.20 -0.39
CA ASN A 138 -4.52 -27.13 -0.87
C ASN A 138 -4.63 -26.52 -2.27
N VAL A 139 -3.70 -26.85 -3.19
CA VAL A 139 -3.61 -26.27 -4.55
C VAL A 139 -4.95 -26.30 -5.29
N GLY A 140 -5.64 -27.45 -5.27
CA GLY A 140 -6.93 -27.61 -5.95
C GLY A 140 -8.00 -26.61 -5.46
N ARG A 141 -8.12 -26.41 -4.13
CA ARG A 141 -9.05 -25.44 -3.55
C ARG A 141 -8.65 -23.99 -3.86
N VAL A 142 -7.36 -23.70 -3.86
CA VAL A 142 -6.86 -22.36 -4.22
C VAL A 142 -7.21 -22.03 -5.68
N ARG A 143 -7.00 -22.97 -6.59
CA ARG A 143 -7.41 -22.83 -8.01
C ARG A 143 -8.89 -22.57 -8.14
N GLU A 144 -9.72 -23.43 -7.52
CA GLU A 144 -11.17 -23.29 -7.53
C GLU A 144 -11.64 -21.91 -7.05
N ILE A 145 -11.07 -21.40 -5.98
CA ILE A 145 -11.40 -20.05 -5.46
C ILE A 145 -11.03 -18.97 -6.48
N ILE A 146 -9.83 -19.03 -7.08
CA ILE A 146 -9.40 -18.03 -8.05
C ILE A 146 -10.29 -18.08 -9.29
N GLU A 147 -10.47 -19.24 -9.88
CA GLU A 147 -11.19 -19.44 -11.14
C GLU A 147 -12.67 -19.07 -10.99
N ASN A 148 -13.34 -19.57 -9.95
CA ASN A 148 -14.79 -19.32 -9.74
C ASN A 148 -15.09 -17.85 -9.39
N ILE A 149 -14.21 -17.17 -8.66
CA ILE A 149 -14.48 -15.79 -8.22
C ILE A 149 -13.99 -14.77 -9.24
N SER A 150 -12.79 -14.95 -9.79
CA SER A 150 -12.21 -13.96 -10.72
C SER A 150 -12.52 -14.24 -12.20
N GLY A 151 -13.03 -15.41 -12.53
CA GLY A 151 -13.22 -15.86 -13.92
C GLY A 151 -11.92 -16.07 -14.68
N ARG A 152 -10.77 -16.09 -14.00
CA ARG A 152 -9.46 -16.26 -14.60
C ARG A 152 -9.11 -17.74 -14.65
N GLU A 153 -8.93 -18.29 -15.83
CA GLU A 153 -8.39 -19.64 -16.01
C GLU A 153 -6.90 -19.66 -15.63
N LEU A 154 -6.51 -20.63 -14.81
CA LEU A 154 -5.12 -20.88 -14.43
C LEU A 154 -4.55 -22.00 -15.28
N SER A 155 -3.27 -21.90 -15.70
CA SER A 155 -2.59 -22.97 -16.42
C SER A 155 -2.52 -24.26 -15.57
N ASP A 156 -2.44 -25.41 -16.22
CA ASP A 156 -2.40 -26.70 -15.52
C ASP A 156 -1.19 -26.85 -14.57
N ASP A 157 -0.09 -26.20 -14.90
CA ASP A 157 1.16 -26.17 -14.14
C ASP A 157 1.22 -25.03 -13.11
N TRP A 158 0.14 -24.24 -12.95
CA TRP A 158 0.11 -23.17 -11.97
C TRP A 158 0.21 -23.71 -10.53
N PHE A 159 1.04 -23.06 -9.72
CA PHE A 159 1.25 -23.42 -8.32
C PHE A 159 1.14 -22.15 -7.42
N PRO A 160 0.64 -22.25 -6.17
CA PRO A 160 0.42 -21.11 -5.29
C PRO A 160 1.69 -20.61 -4.58
N TYR A 161 2.84 -20.76 -5.18
CA TYR A 161 4.13 -20.23 -4.73
C TYR A 161 5.02 -19.96 -5.94
N ASN A 162 5.68 -18.81 -5.95
CA ASN A 162 6.65 -18.43 -6.97
C ASN A 162 8.04 -18.64 -6.39
N PRO A 163 8.77 -19.70 -6.78
CA PRO A 163 10.14 -19.91 -6.37
C PRO A 163 11.10 -18.89 -7.00
N ILE A 164 12.34 -18.85 -6.53
CA ILE A 164 13.45 -18.10 -7.14
C ILE A 164 14.52 -19.05 -7.63
N ASN A 165 15.17 -18.72 -8.74
CA ASN A 165 16.36 -19.44 -9.21
C ASN A 165 17.63 -18.96 -8.47
N ASP A 166 18.78 -19.54 -8.82
CA ASP A 166 20.07 -19.20 -8.21
C ASP A 166 20.48 -17.73 -8.40
N SER A 167 19.95 -17.05 -9.41
CA SER A 167 20.15 -15.59 -9.58
C SER A 167 19.19 -14.73 -8.75
N GLY A 168 18.14 -15.32 -8.16
CA GLY A 168 17.08 -14.63 -7.42
C GLY A 168 15.86 -14.22 -8.27
N SER A 169 15.77 -14.65 -9.54
CA SER A 169 14.62 -14.37 -10.41
C SER A 169 13.51 -15.42 -10.22
N MET A 170 12.27 -14.95 -10.26
CA MET A 170 11.05 -15.78 -10.29
C MET A 170 10.57 -16.06 -11.72
N ASP A 171 11.16 -15.38 -12.71
CA ASP A 171 10.67 -15.44 -14.09
C ASP A 171 11.01 -16.78 -14.75
N GLY A 172 10.04 -17.30 -15.54
CA GLY A 172 10.22 -18.52 -16.30
C GLY A 172 10.33 -19.82 -15.49
N LEU A 173 10.09 -19.78 -14.18
CA LEU A 173 10.18 -20.97 -13.32
C LEU A 173 8.85 -21.72 -13.24
N LYS A 174 8.94 -23.06 -13.20
CA LYS A 174 7.82 -23.97 -12.95
C LYS A 174 8.07 -24.81 -11.72
N VAL A 175 7.07 -24.89 -10.86
CA VAL A 175 7.13 -25.82 -9.72
C VAL A 175 6.93 -27.24 -10.23
N THR A 176 7.86 -28.11 -9.92
CA THR A 176 7.85 -29.53 -10.32
C THR A 176 7.34 -30.46 -9.22
N SER A 177 7.60 -30.11 -7.97
CA SER A 177 7.08 -30.83 -6.80
C SER A 177 7.12 -29.96 -5.55
N TYR A 178 6.39 -30.40 -4.52
CA TYR A 178 6.34 -29.76 -3.22
C TYR A 178 6.41 -30.82 -2.13
N GLU A 179 7.30 -30.61 -1.19
CA GLU A 179 7.41 -31.38 0.06
C GLU A 179 7.81 -30.40 1.17
N TRP A 180 6.89 -30.12 2.09
CA TRP A 180 7.14 -29.16 3.16
C TRP A 180 8.48 -29.38 3.88
N PRO A 181 9.31 -28.34 4.01
CA PRO A 181 9.08 -26.93 3.68
C PRO A 181 9.59 -26.51 2.29
N TYR A 182 9.87 -27.43 1.39
CA TYR A 182 10.55 -27.17 0.14
C TYR A 182 9.61 -27.16 -1.07
N VAL A 183 9.87 -26.21 -1.97
CA VAL A 183 9.33 -26.16 -3.33
C VAL A 183 10.47 -26.46 -4.30
N TYR A 184 10.26 -27.43 -5.18
CA TYR A 184 11.22 -27.80 -6.23
C TYR A 184 10.78 -27.15 -7.54
N TRP A 185 11.73 -26.63 -8.29
CA TRP A 185 11.44 -25.91 -9.54
C TRP A 185 12.36 -26.35 -10.68
N SER A 186 11.94 -26.08 -11.91
CA SER A 186 12.76 -26.11 -13.12
C SER A 186 12.48 -24.89 -13.99
N ASP A 187 13.46 -24.51 -14.81
CA ASP A 187 13.30 -23.50 -15.87
C ASP A 187 13.25 -24.13 -17.27
N ILE A 188 13.10 -23.29 -18.28
CA ILE A 188 13.04 -23.73 -19.68
C ILE A 188 14.37 -24.27 -20.20
N ASP A 189 15.49 -23.88 -19.61
CA ASP A 189 16.84 -24.31 -19.98
C ASP A 189 17.23 -25.64 -19.33
N GLY A 190 16.34 -26.20 -18.49
CA GLY A 190 16.55 -27.47 -17.80
C GLY A 190 17.31 -27.35 -16.50
N ASN A 191 17.60 -26.14 -16.01
CA ASN A 191 18.09 -25.95 -14.66
C ASN A 191 16.98 -26.28 -13.67
N SER A 192 17.37 -26.75 -12.48
CA SER A 192 16.43 -27.12 -11.43
C SER A 192 17.02 -26.80 -10.06
N GLY A 193 16.16 -26.57 -9.11
CA GLY A 193 16.56 -26.26 -7.74
C GLY A 193 15.44 -26.50 -6.75
N LYS A 194 15.70 -26.12 -5.52
CA LYS A 194 14.72 -26.13 -4.43
C LYS A 194 14.82 -24.87 -3.59
N ASN A 195 13.69 -24.39 -3.11
CA ASN A 195 13.60 -23.24 -2.23
C ASN A 195 12.94 -23.63 -0.90
N ASP A 196 13.42 -23.05 0.18
CA ASP A 196 12.84 -23.18 1.52
C ASP A 196 11.84 -22.03 1.76
N ILE A 197 10.56 -22.39 1.87
CA ILE A 197 9.46 -21.44 2.10
C ILE A 197 9.63 -20.70 3.43
N ARG A 198 10.23 -21.33 4.45
CA ARG A 198 10.35 -20.79 5.81
C ARG A 198 11.26 -19.57 5.90
N ILE A 199 12.18 -19.41 4.99
CA ILE A 199 13.15 -18.31 4.95
C ILE A 199 12.94 -17.36 3.76
N GLY A 200 11.79 -17.47 3.09
CA GLY A 200 11.40 -16.56 2.04
C GLY A 200 12.13 -16.72 0.71
N GLU A 201 12.61 -17.93 0.40
CA GLU A 201 13.14 -18.24 -0.93
C GLU A 201 12.00 -18.34 -1.93
N GLY A 202 11.53 -17.16 -2.39
CA GLY A 202 10.35 -16.98 -3.23
C GLY A 202 9.21 -16.28 -2.50
N LYS A 203 8.02 -16.29 -3.09
CA LYS A 203 6.84 -15.64 -2.50
C LYS A 203 5.52 -16.23 -2.99
N LEU A 204 4.46 -15.97 -2.24
CA LEU A 204 3.08 -16.22 -2.66
C LEU A 204 2.71 -15.32 -3.87
N PRO A 205 1.93 -15.82 -4.84
CA PRO A 205 1.27 -14.96 -5.82
C PRO A 205 0.44 -13.87 -5.11
N TRP A 206 0.41 -12.68 -5.69
CA TRP A 206 -0.19 -11.49 -5.10
C TRP A 206 -1.60 -11.71 -4.48
N ARG A 207 -2.47 -12.49 -5.13
CA ARG A 207 -3.82 -12.77 -4.62
C ARG A 207 -3.83 -13.61 -3.33
N LEU A 208 -2.76 -14.30 -3.00
CA LEU A 208 -2.56 -15.05 -1.76
C LEU A 208 -1.72 -14.28 -0.77
N ASP A 209 -0.72 -13.55 -1.25
CA ASP A 209 0.17 -12.70 -0.46
C ASP A 209 -0.63 -11.67 0.35
N TRP A 210 -1.56 -10.97 -0.28
CA TRP A 210 -2.38 -9.95 0.37
C TRP A 210 -3.19 -10.49 1.56
N PRO A 211 -4.04 -11.52 1.43
CA PRO A 211 -4.74 -12.11 2.58
C PRO A 211 -3.83 -12.82 3.58
N ALA A 212 -2.65 -13.29 3.18
CA ALA A 212 -1.66 -13.80 4.11
C ALA A 212 -1.16 -12.70 5.06
N LYS A 213 -0.90 -11.49 4.56
CA LYS A 213 -0.59 -10.31 5.39
C LYS A 213 -1.68 -10.02 6.41
N TRP A 214 -2.94 -10.10 6.00
CA TRP A 214 -4.06 -9.90 6.93
C TRP A 214 -4.00 -10.88 8.10
N SER A 215 -3.68 -12.14 7.80
CA SER A 215 -3.65 -13.19 8.81
C SER A 215 -2.53 -13.00 9.83
N TRP A 216 -1.28 -12.89 9.39
CA TRP A 216 -0.17 -12.83 10.35
C TRP A 216 -0.02 -11.47 11.04
N LEU A 217 -0.47 -10.37 10.42
CA LEU A 217 -0.54 -9.05 11.07
C LEU A 217 -1.77 -8.89 11.96
N GLY A 218 -2.82 -9.67 11.73
CA GLY A 218 -4.09 -9.48 12.43
C GLY A 218 -4.85 -8.23 11.94
N VAL A 219 -4.81 -7.93 10.63
CA VAL A 219 -5.43 -6.73 10.05
C VAL A 219 -6.94 -6.76 10.23
N THR A 220 -7.51 -5.72 10.79
CA THR A 220 -8.95 -5.60 11.05
C THR A 220 -9.67 -4.68 10.07
N CYS A 221 -8.93 -3.76 9.43
CA CYS A 221 -9.45 -2.87 8.40
C CYS A 221 -8.34 -2.51 7.42
N GLU A 222 -8.68 -2.51 6.14
CA GLU A 222 -7.78 -2.04 5.09
C GLU A 222 -8.58 -1.24 4.06
N PRO A 223 -8.29 0.06 3.89
CA PRO A 223 -8.78 0.82 2.75
C PRO A 223 -8.02 0.41 1.49
N PHE A 224 -8.72 0.33 0.36
CA PHE A 224 -8.11 0.00 -0.93
C PHE A 224 -8.87 0.64 -2.10
N GLY A 225 -8.22 0.77 -3.24
CA GLY A 225 -8.80 1.31 -4.45
C GLY A 225 -10.03 0.54 -4.90
N LYS A 226 -10.99 1.22 -5.52
CA LYS A 226 -12.28 0.65 -5.97
C LYS A 226 -12.14 -0.57 -6.86
N ASP A 227 -11.06 -0.66 -7.64
CA ASP A 227 -10.75 -1.76 -8.54
C ASP A 227 -10.61 -3.10 -7.81
N HIS A 228 -10.06 -3.08 -6.60
CA HIS A 228 -9.95 -4.27 -5.74
C HIS A 228 -11.30 -4.70 -5.14
N GLY A 229 -12.22 -3.76 -4.97
CA GLY A 229 -13.54 -3.98 -4.37
C GLY A 229 -14.65 -4.40 -5.33
N THR A 230 -14.37 -4.49 -6.64
CA THR A 230 -15.35 -4.92 -7.63
C THR A 230 -15.75 -6.39 -7.45
N SER A 231 -16.91 -6.77 -8.00
CA SER A 231 -17.31 -8.18 -8.05
C SER A 231 -16.27 -9.00 -8.82
N GLY A 232 -15.78 -10.10 -8.26
CA GLY A 232 -14.66 -10.87 -8.82
C GLY A 232 -13.27 -10.24 -8.61
N GLY A 233 -13.22 -9.09 -7.98
CA GLY A 233 -11.98 -8.38 -7.64
C GLY A 233 -11.15 -9.09 -6.57
N SER A 234 -10.00 -8.52 -6.29
CA SER A 234 -9.00 -9.13 -5.41
C SER A 234 -9.48 -9.29 -3.97
N TYR A 235 -10.29 -8.36 -3.48
CA TYR A 235 -10.87 -8.47 -2.15
C TYR A 235 -11.83 -9.65 -2.04
N SER A 236 -12.59 -9.95 -3.10
CA SER A 236 -13.53 -11.08 -3.12
C SER A 236 -12.81 -12.43 -2.99
N THR A 237 -11.68 -12.62 -3.70
CA THR A 237 -10.81 -13.80 -3.54
C THR A 237 -10.09 -13.78 -2.19
N GLY A 238 -9.56 -12.60 -1.79
CA GLY A 238 -8.82 -12.40 -0.55
C GLY A 238 -9.62 -12.79 0.69
N ARG A 239 -10.93 -12.51 0.72
CA ARG A 239 -11.81 -12.95 1.81
C ARG A 239 -11.78 -14.46 2.01
N LYS A 240 -11.84 -15.24 0.91
CA LYS A 240 -11.83 -16.70 0.97
C LYS A 240 -10.49 -17.23 1.43
N PHE A 241 -9.39 -16.61 0.98
CA PHE A 241 -8.07 -16.99 1.43
C PHE A 241 -7.80 -16.60 2.88
N SER A 242 -8.30 -15.43 3.33
CA SER A 242 -8.21 -15.04 4.73
C SER A 242 -8.89 -16.07 5.65
N GLU A 243 -10.12 -16.49 5.29
CA GLU A 243 -10.84 -17.56 6.00
C GLU A 243 -10.05 -18.89 6.00
N MET A 244 -9.40 -19.21 4.86
CA MET A 244 -8.56 -20.41 4.70
C MET A 244 -7.29 -20.37 5.57
N PHE A 245 -6.74 -19.17 5.77
CA PHE A 245 -5.59 -18.90 6.65
C PHE A 245 -6.00 -18.68 8.13
N GLY A 246 -7.27 -18.90 8.48
CA GLY A 246 -7.77 -18.83 9.85
C GLY A 246 -8.00 -17.42 10.39
N HIS A 247 -8.12 -16.42 9.50
CA HIS A 247 -8.33 -15.03 9.88
C HIS A 247 -9.66 -14.47 9.35
N GLU A 248 -10.36 -13.70 10.17
CA GLU A 248 -11.54 -12.95 9.73
C GLU A 248 -11.13 -11.84 8.75
N PRO A 249 -11.66 -11.80 7.50
CA PRO A 249 -11.28 -10.79 6.52
C PRO A 249 -11.42 -9.37 7.07
N PRO A 250 -10.48 -8.45 6.79
CA PRO A 250 -10.57 -7.08 7.28
C PRO A 250 -11.82 -6.37 6.76
N PHE A 251 -12.30 -5.39 7.53
CA PHE A 251 -13.39 -4.53 7.09
C PHE A 251 -12.94 -3.73 5.86
N PRO A 252 -13.65 -3.83 4.72
CA PRO A 252 -13.27 -3.12 3.50
C PRO A 252 -13.72 -1.67 3.56
N LEU A 253 -12.87 -0.77 3.12
CA LEU A 253 -13.25 0.60 2.81
C LEU A 253 -12.70 0.97 1.44
N THR A 254 -13.57 0.95 0.42
CA THR A 254 -13.16 1.32 -0.94
C THR A 254 -13.10 2.82 -1.11
N TYR A 255 -12.08 3.30 -1.81
CA TYR A 255 -11.93 4.70 -2.19
C TYR A 255 -11.79 4.88 -3.70
N GLU A 256 -12.25 6.04 -4.18
CA GLU A 256 -12.06 6.49 -5.55
C GLU A 256 -10.68 7.15 -5.71
N TRP A 257 -10.15 7.11 -6.93
CA TRP A 257 -8.82 7.61 -7.24
C TRP A 257 -8.72 9.15 -7.19
N ILE A 258 -7.47 9.63 -7.17
CA ILE A 258 -7.12 11.02 -7.47
C ILE A 258 -6.59 11.06 -8.90
N SER A 259 -7.10 11.98 -9.72
CA SER A 259 -6.59 12.30 -11.05
C SER A 259 -6.01 13.71 -11.09
N LEU A 260 -5.15 13.97 -12.08
CA LEU A 260 -4.75 15.32 -12.44
C LEU A 260 -5.77 15.88 -13.42
N LYS A 261 -6.11 17.15 -13.24
CA LYS A 261 -7.06 17.85 -14.15
C LYS A 261 -6.52 17.86 -15.57
N GLY A 262 -7.33 17.32 -16.49
CA GLY A 262 -7.01 17.27 -17.92
C GLY A 262 -6.12 16.11 -18.35
N GLU A 263 -5.54 15.32 -17.42
CA GLU A 263 -4.58 14.25 -17.75
C GLU A 263 -5.06 12.84 -17.37
N GLY A 264 -6.19 12.74 -16.66
CA GLY A 264 -6.76 11.47 -16.26
C GLY A 264 -6.08 10.83 -15.02
N ALA A 265 -6.13 9.50 -14.94
CA ALA A 265 -5.56 8.76 -13.80
C ALA A 265 -4.03 8.78 -13.85
N MET A 266 -3.42 9.08 -12.70
CA MET A 266 -1.97 9.00 -12.53
C MET A 266 -1.48 7.56 -12.53
N SER A 267 -0.30 7.34 -13.11
CA SER A 267 0.34 6.03 -13.11
C SER A 267 1.87 6.17 -13.13
N SER A 268 2.53 5.59 -12.17
CA SER A 268 4.00 5.54 -12.10
C SER A 268 4.64 4.91 -13.35
N SER A 269 3.92 4.03 -14.04
CA SER A 269 4.42 3.34 -15.23
C SER A 269 4.32 4.15 -16.53
N THR A 270 3.55 5.24 -16.56
CA THR A 270 3.33 6.07 -17.76
C THR A 270 4.05 7.43 -17.70
N GLY A 271 4.63 7.79 -16.56
CA GLY A 271 5.33 9.05 -16.36
C GLY A 271 4.43 10.29 -16.18
N VAL A 272 3.11 10.12 -16.24
CA VAL A 272 2.15 11.20 -15.91
C VAL A 272 1.87 11.16 -14.42
N THR A 273 2.76 11.77 -13.64
CA THR A 273 2.67 11.77 -12.18
C THR A 273 3.09 13.13 -11.62
N ILE A 274 2.57 13.45 -10.46
CA ILE A 274 3.13 14.50 -9.61
C ILE A 274 3.43 13.85 -8.25
N GLY A 275 4.68 13.95 -7.83
CA GLY A 275 5.16 13.39 -6.57
C GLY A 275 4.57 14.14 -5.37
N PRO A 276 4.42 13.47 -4.20
CA PRO A 276 3.99 14.14 -2.99
C PRO A 276 4.93 15.26 -2.55
N MET A 277 6.24 15.12 -2.77
CA MET A 277 7.22 16.15 -2.46
C MET A 277 7.05 17.38 -3.35
N ASP A 278 6.84 17.18 -4.67
CA ASP A 278 6.61 18.29 -5.62
C ASP A 278 5.34 19.07 -5.25
N VAL A 279 4.30 18.36 -4.83
CA VAL A 279 3.07 19.00 -4.36
C VAL A 279 3.28 19.80 -3.08
N LEU A 280 4.11 19.31 -2.16
CA LEU A 280 4.43 20.03 -0.91
C LEU A 280 5.26 21.30 -1.11
N GLU A 281 5.93 21.46 -2.25
CA GLU A 281 6.56 22.73 -2.64
C GLU A 281 5.51 23.78 -3.08
N LEU A 282 4.32 23.34 -3.53
CA LEU A 282 3.28 24.20 -4.06
C LEU A 282 2.13 24.43 -3.07
N VAL A 283 1.91 23.48 -2.16
CA VAL A 283 0.72 23.40 -1.31
C VAL A 283 1.13 23.08 0.13
N PRO A 284 0.72 23.86 1.12
CA PRO A 284 0.89 23.52 2.52
C PRO A 284 0.34 22.11 2.84
N SER A 285 1.02 21.41 3.73
CA SER A 285 0.69 20.03 4.08
C SER A 285 -0.75 19.86 4.60
N GLU A 286 -1.23 20.82 5.37
CA GLU A 286 -2.60 20.85 5.91
C GLU A 286 -3.65 21.00 4.80
N ILE A 287 -3.37 21.77 3.75
CA ILE A 287 -4.28 21.94 2.60
C ILE A 287 -4.35 20.62 1.81
N LEU A 288 -3.20 19.94 1.64
CA LEU A 288 -3.14 18.64 0.96
C LEU A 288 -3.91 17.56 1.75
N ARG A 289 -3.75 17.53 3.07
CA ARG A 289 -4.54 16.65 3.97
C ARG A 289 -6.03 16.96 3.86
N TYR A 290 -6.38 18.25 3.93
CA TYR A 290 -7.77 18.70 3.82
C TYR A 290 -8.39 18.31 2.49
N PHE A 291 -7.68 18.46 1.38
CA PHE A 291 -8.11 18.03 0.05
C PHE A 291 -8.62 16.59 0.04
N ILE A 292 -7.88 15.70 0.70
CA ILE A 292 -8.23 14.28 0.76
C ILE A 292 -9.33 14.02 1.80
N ALA A 293 -9.21 14.59 3.00
CA ALA A 293 -10.06 14.29 4.14
C ALA A 293 -11.48 14.85 3.99
N ARG A 294 -11.66 16.02 3.34
CA ARG A 294 -12.98 16.69 3.17
C ARG A 294 -13.98 15.86 2.37
N SER A 295 -13.49 14.93 1.56
CA SER A 295 -14.32 14.19 0.62
C SER A 295 -14.61 12.78 1.10
N LYS A 296 -15.83 12.30 0.81
CA LYS A 296 -16.15 10.89 1.06
C LYS A 296 -15.19 9.98 0.27
N PRO A 297 -14.80 8.82 0.82
CA PRO A 297 -13.95 7.86 0.08
C PRO A 297 -14.49 7.50 -1.31
N SER A 298 -15.81 7.35 -1.43
CA SER A 298 -16.48 7.02 -2.71
C SER A 298 -16.52 8.15 -3.73
N LYS A 299 -15.94 9.34 -3.43
CA LYS A 299 -15.89 10.47 -4.37
C LYS A 299 -14.53 10.48 -5.07
N HIS A 300 -14.57 10.50 -6.40
CA HIS A 300 -13.38 10.78 -7.21
C HIS A 300 -12.86 12.19 -6.92
N LEU A 301 -11.54 12.33 -6.81
CA LEU A 301 -10.87 13.60 -6.57
C LEU A 301 -10.10 14.02 -7.82
N GLU A 302 -10.20 15.29 -8.17
CA GLU A 302 -9.38 15.89 -9.22
C GLU A 302 -8.47 16.93 -8.59
N PHE A 303 -7.17 16.71 -8.70
CA PHE A 303 -6.16 17.65 -8.21
C PHE A 303 -5.82 18.67 -9.29
N ASN A 304 -5.75 19.94 -8.89
CA ASN A 304 -5.46 21.06 -9.77
C ASN A 304 -4.68 22.13 -9.00
N THR A 305 -3.57 22.57 -9.56
CA THR A 305 -2.68 23.60 -9.00
C THR A 305 -3.09 25.04 -9.32
N GLY A 306 -4.19 25.25 -10.08
CA GLY A 306 -4.71 26.59 -10.42
C GLY A 306 -5.72 27.12 -9.40
N ASP A 307 -6.69 27.90 -9.88
CA ASP A 307 -7.69 28.62 -9.06
C ASP A 307 -8.45 27.72 -8.05
N LEU A 308 -8.60 26.44 -8.37
CA LEU A 308 -9.25 25.50 -7.47
C LEU A 308 -8.45 25.26 -6.19
N LEU A 309 -7.13 25.43 -6.23
CA LEU A 309 -6.29 25.32 -5.04
C LEU A 309 -6.50 26.51 -4.11
N LEU A 310 -6.60 27.72 -4.66
CA LEU A 310 -6.92 28.92 -3.87
C LEU A 310 -8.30 28.81 -3.20
N ASN A 311 -9.30 28.34 -3.95
CA ASN A 311 -10.62 28.07 -3.38
C ASN A 311 -10.60 27.02 -2.27
N LEU A 312 -9.73 26.01 -2.38
CA LEU A 312 -9.54 24.98 -1.36
C LEU A 312 -8.91 25.56 -0.09
N ALA A 313 -7.91 26.43 -0.23
CA ALA A 313 -7.27 27.12 0.88
C ALA A 313 -8.29 28.03 1.61
N ASP A 314 -9.08 28.82 0.86
CA ASP A 314 -10.14 29.65 1.42
C ASP A 314 -11.22 28.81 2.13
N GLU A 315 -11.57 27.64 1.60
CA GLU A 315 -12.52 26.72 2.24
C GLU A 315 -11.95 26.17 3.54
N TYR A 316 -10.67 25.81 3.55
CA TYR A 316 -9.97 25.34 4.72
C TYR A 316 -9.93 26.41 5.83
N GLU A 317 -9.51 27.64 5.49
CA GLU A 317 -9.45 28.75 6.44
C GLU A 317 -10.83 29.04 7.05
N ARG A 318 -11.87 29.18 6.21
CA ARG A 318 -13.25 29.38 6.71
C ARG A 318 -13.71 28.26 7.64
N THR A 319 -13.30 27.03 7.35
CA THR A 319 -13.64 25.88 8.18
C THR A 319 -12.92 25.95 9.53
N CYS A 320 -11.65 26.30 9.53
CA CYS A 320 -10.89 26.50 10.76
C CYS A 320 -11.49 27.61 11.63
N LEU A 321 -11.82 28.76 11.03
CA LEU A 321 -12.45 29.89 11.74
C LEU A 321 -13.82 29.48 12.33
N SER A 322 -14.65 28.78 11.56
CA SER A 322 -15.96 28.32 12.04
C SER A 322 -15.88 27.37 13.23
N ILE A 323 -14.79 26.60 13.35
CA ILE A 323 -14.54 25.69 14.46
C ILE A 323 -14.04 26.46 15.70
N VAL A 324 -13.17 27.44 15.50
CA VAL A 324 -12.66 28.30 16.58
C VAL A 324 -13.79 29.14 17.19
N ASP A 325 -14.69 29.67 16.35
CA ASP A 325 -15.84 30.48 16.77
C ASP A 325 -16.96 29.64 17.39
N SER A 326 -17.02 28.33 17.11
CA SER A 326 -18.03 27.47 17.71
C SER A 326 -17.68 27.26 19.19
N LYS A 327 -18.48 27.90 20.09
CA LYS A 327 -18.39 27.68 21.53
C LYS A 327 -18.89 26.30 21.99
N ASP A 328 -19.33 25.45 21.06
CA ASP A 328 -19.85 24.12 21.36
C ASP A 328 -18.71 23.15 21.60
N GLU A 329 -18.47 22.82 22.86
CA GLU A 329 -17.55 21.79 23.30
C GLU A 329 -18.09 20.36 23.05
N ASN A 330 -19.34 20.24 22.59
CA ASN A 330 -20.00 18.94 22.42
C ASN A 330 -19.69 18.32 21.05
N LEU A 331 -18.63 17.51 21.03
CA LEU A 331 -18.18 16.76 19.84
C LEU A 331 -19.23 15.78 19.28
N GLU A 332 -20.25 15.40 20.06
CA GLU A 332 -21.29 14.49 19.62
C GLU A 332 -22.29 15.14 18.66
N GLU A 333 -22.50 16.47 18.76
CA GLU A 333 -23.40 17.21 17.89
C GLU A 333 -22.79 17.62 16.54
N LEU A 334 -21.46 17.59 16.42
CA LEU A 334 -20.79 17.88 15.15
C LEU A 334 -21.04 16.77 14.13
N SER A 335 -21.34 17.15 12.90
CA SER A 335 -21.35 16.17 11.79
C SER A 335 -19.98 15.48 11.70
N LYS A 336 -19.96 14.24 11.21
CA LYS A 336 -18.72 13.47 11.03
C LYS A 336 -17.64 14.26 10.27
N ARG A 337 -18.06 15.10 9.33
CA ARG A 337 -17.19 15.99 8.55
C ARG A 337 -16.59 17.10 9.42
N GLN A 338 -17.41 17.75 10.22
CA GLN A 338 -16.96 18.82 11.13
C GLN A 338 -16.00 18.31 12.20
N ARG A 339 -16.21 17.09 12.69
CA ARG A 339 -15.30 16.46 13.67
C ARG A 339 -13.89 16.26 13.11
N VAL A 340 -13.80 15.71 11.88
CA VAL A 340 -12.50 15.50 11.20
C VAL A 340 -11.79 16.85 10.99
N LEU A 341 -12.52 17.85 10.54
CA LEU A 341 -11.98 19.19 10.27
C LEU A 341 -11.53 19.91 11.55
N LYS A 342 -12.25 19.72 12.66
CA LYS A 342 -11.85 20.30 13.95
C LYS A 342 -10.49 19.75 14.42
N GLU A 343 -10.22 18.47 14.24
CA GLU A 343 -8.94 17.89 14.63
C GLU A 343 -7.78 18.36 13.76
N GLU A 344 -8.01 18.45 12.46
CA GLU A 344 -7.01 18.99 11.54
C GLU A 344 -6.67 20.44 11.89
N ALA A 345 -7.70 21.27 12.16
CA ALA A 345 -7.52 22.66 12.56
C ALA A 345 -6.79 22.81 13.90
N GLU A 346 -7.16 22.01 14.93
CA GLU A 346 -6.50 22.04 16.23
C GLU A 346 -5.03 21.59 16.13
N GLY A 347 -4.73 20.62 15.25
CA GLY A 347 -3.37 20.19 14.93
C GLY A 347 -2.55 21.33 14.29
N SER A 348 -3.10 21.98 13.29
CA SER A 348 -2.45 23.09 12.57
C SER A 348 -2.20 24.31 13.45
N ILE A 349 -3.16 24.68 14.32
CA ILE A 349 -3.01 25.79 15.26
C ILE A 349 -1.89 25.52 16.29
N ARG A 350 -1.71 24.27 16.70
CA ARG A 350 -0.59 23.90 17.59
C ARG A 350 0.76 24.03 16.89
N TYR A 351 0.85 23.65 15.62
CA TYR A 351 2.07 23.79 14.81
C TYR A 351 2.45 25.25 14.59
N SER A 352 1.51 26.10 14.18
CA SER A 352 1.79 27.55 13.98
C SER A 352 2.22 28.27 15.25
N LYS A 353 1.73 27.82 16.44
CA LYS A 353 2.17 28.35 17.74
C LYS A 353 3.56 27.86 18.15
N ILE A 354 3.98 26.69 17.71
CA ILE A 354 5.31 26.15 17.96
C ILE A 354 6.35 26.89 17.13
N GLU A 355 6.08 27.15 15.84
CA GLU A 355 6.97 27.93 14.98
C GLU A 355 7.11 29.38 15.45
N SER A 356 6.02 30.03 15.85
CA SER A 356 6.07 31.41 16.37
C SER A 356 6.81 31.57 17.71
N ASN A 357 6.98 30.49 18.49
CA ASN A 357 7.73 30.49 19.74
C ASN A 357 9.19 30.03 19.57
N SER A 358 9.62 29.61 18.39
CA SER A 358 11.00 29.23 18.10
C SER A 358 11.85 30.40 17.56
N GLU A 359 11.26 31.56 17.34
CA GLU A 359 11.94 32.82 16.94
C GLU A 359 12.12 33.81 18.12
N LEU A 360 11.93 33.39 19.36
CA LEU A 360 12.30 34.11 20.58
C LEU A 360 13.37 33.31 21.35
#